data_cf6ed8a8b9985d3c0550ca1a4db50abe
#
_entry.id   cf6ed8a8b9985d3c0550ca1a4db50abe
#
_cell.length_a   1.000
_cell.length_b   1.000
_cell.length_c   1.000
_cell.angle_alpha   90.00
_cell.angle_beta   90.00
_cell.angle_gamma   90.00
#
_symmetry.space_group_name_H-M   'P 1'
#
loop_
_entity.id
_entity.type
_entity.pdbx_description
1 polymer ?
#
loop_
_entity_poly.entity_id
_entity_poly.type
_entity_poly.pdbx_seq_one_letter_code
_entity_poly.pdbx_strand_id
1 'polypeptide(L)'
;MRNFIEKFENSIKENWNNAALTDYRGETWTYSQIAEEITMMHIVWRAAGIRQGDKISLNARSCANWAKVFMAITSGGQVAVQLFNGFTPADAQKFTHHSDSKILFTEKAIFEGMDFESMPQLIAVIDTRSLELLASRGNFGSIYRQRHQLFAAAYPDGFSPDCVSYTKTEMDDLCCINYTSGSTGNPKGVMLTARNISSNVDTIPKHFPYLRGENYLSMLPFAHIFGLLFDLVTCLCSGMHITVLGMPPAPTILKDAMQQVRPRVIMMVPLVLNKMIEFSIGEFVNSRTGKARLKDYSHHPEFCQALRTIALSYLGGRCEVIMTGGAAIPVEIEELLITKLDIPLVTGYGMTECAPAIALARLGHYKQRSCGEIVERMQARINSEDPQNTVGELLVKGDNTFIGYYKNPKADREVFTSDGWFRTGDLGIIDKENNLFLVGRCKSMLLSSNGQNVYPEEIEVKLNALPYISESIIVQRGERFVALVVPNADQLANDGISAKTLRVIMEKNIETLNSQIPSYSQISDFELTDEPFAKTPKGSIKRFLYS
;
A
#
# COMPACT_ATOMS: atom_id res chain seq x y z
N MET A 1 -17.56 -17.14 4.33
CA MET A 1 -16.37 -16.36 4.78
C MET A 1 -16.23 -16.55 6.28
N ARG A 2 -15.04 -16.93 6.76
CA ARG A 2 -14.70 -16.99 8.19
C ARG A 2 -14.09 -15.65 8.63
N ASN A 3 -14.30 -15.30 9.90
CA ASN A 3 -13.64 -14.14 10.49
C ASN A 3 -12.11 -14.33 10.45
N PHE A 4 -11.36 -13.27 10.10
CA PHE A 4 -9.89 -13.35 9.99
C PHE A 4 -9.23 -13.65 11.34
N ILE A 5 -9.85 -13.26 12.48
CA ILE A 5 -9.35 -13.60 13.81
C ILE A 5 -9.41 -15.12 14.05
N GLU A 6 -10.51 -15.77 13.65
CA GLU A 6 -10.62 -17.24 13.74
C GLU A 6 -9.56 -17.93 12.86
N LYS A 7 -9.30 -17.40 11.66
CA LYS A 7 -8.25 -17.92 10.78
C LYS A 7 -6.87 -17.75 11.40
N PHE A 8 -6.60 -16.59 12.02
CA PHE A 8 -5.36 -16.32 12.69
C PHE A 8 -5.17 -17.23 13.91
N GLU A 9 -6.20 -17.40 14.74
CA GLU A 9 -6.18 -18.33 15.88
C GLU A 9 -5.85 -19.77 15.44
N ASN A 10 -6.53 -20.26 14.38
CA ASN A 10 -6.25 -21.58 13.83
C ASN A 10 -4.81 -21.67 13.28
N SER A 11 -4.35 -20.63 12.57
CA SER A 11 -2.99 -20.57 12.03
C SER A 11 -1.94 -20.66 13.15
N ILE A 12 -2.14 -19.97 14.28
CA ILE A 12 -1.27 -20.06 15.45
C ILE A 12 -1.19 -21.50 15.97
N LYS A 13 -2.36 -22.12 16.21
CA LYS A 13 -2.44 -23.48 16.76
C LYS A 13 -1.77 -24.51 15.86
N GLU A 14 -1.96 -24.37 14.56
CA GLU A 14 -1.40 -25.29 13.56
C GLU A 14 0.10 -25.09 13.30
N ASN A 15 0.63 -23.89 13.53
CA ASN A 15 2.01 -23.52 13.22
C ASN A 15 2.85 -23.23 14.48
N TRP A 16 2.44 -23.69 15.64
CA TRP A 16 2.92 -23.34 16.98
C TRP A 16 4.44 -23.12 17.09
N ASN A 17 5.23 -24.07 16.60
CA ASN A 17 6.70 -24.04 16.67
C ASN A 17 7.37 -23.43 15.43
N ASN A 18 6.60 -23.06 14.41
CA ASN A 18 7.15 -22.49 13.19
C ASN A 18 7.52 -21.02 13.40
N ALA A 19 8.55 -20.54 12.68
CA ALA A 19 8.84 -19.12 12.59
C ALA A 19 7.64 -18.38 11.97
N ALA A 20 7.29 -17.22 12.55
CA ALA A 20 6.19 -16.39 12.10
C ALA A 20 6.65 -15.00 11.66
N LEU A 21 7.45 -14.32 12.48
CA LEU A 21 7.94 -12.98 12.24
C LEU A 21 9.45 -12.91 12.45
N THR A 22 10.14 -12.22 11.56
CA THR A 22 11.57 -11.86 11.71
C THR A 22 11.73 -10.38 11.36
N ASP A 23 12.39 -9.60 12.21
CA ASP A 23 12.88 -8.30 11.78
C ASP A 23 14.15 -8.51 10.94
N TYR A 24 14.20 -7.92 9.75
CA TYR A 24 15.35 -8.08 8.86
C TYR A 24 16.66 -7.71 9.58
N ARG A 25 17.62 -8.67 9.61
CA ARG A 25 18.86 -8.62 10.40
C ARG A 25 18.64 -8.54 11.92
N GLY A 26 17.48 -8.97 12.40
CA GLY A 26 17.11 -8.97 13.81
C GLY A 26 16.60 -10.32 14.29
N GLU A 27 15.75 -10.27 15.30
CA GLU A 27 15.22 -11.46 15.98
C GLU A 27 14.10 -12.12 15.18
N THR A 28 13.92 -13.44 15.44
CA THR A 28 12.84 -14.26 14.90
C THR A 28 11.93 -14.71 16.03
N TRP A 29 10.62 -14.58 15.82
CA TRP A 29 9.58 -15.06 16.72
C TRP A 29 8.78 -16.18 16.07
N THR A 30 8.50 -17.23 16.85
CA THR A 30 7.59 -18.30 16.46
C THR A 30 6.14 -17.89 16.64
N TYR A 31 5.21 -18.67 16.08
CA TYR A 31 3.77 -18.45 16.30
C TYR A 31 3.39 -18.57 17.78
N SER A 32 4.04 -19.49 18.55
CA SER A 32 3.85 -19.59 20.00
C SER A 32 4.24 -18.32 20.74
N GLN A 33 5.42 -17.79 20.46
CA GLN A 33 5.91 -16.56 21.09
C GLN A 33 5.03 -15.35 20.77
N ILE A 34 4.50 -15.28 19.53
CA ILE A 34 3.53 -14.26 19.17
C ILE A 34 2.23 -14.42 19.97
N ALA A 35 1.74 -15.63 20.12
CA ALA A 35 0.53 -15.92 20.90
C ALA A 35 0.69 -15.56 22.38
N GLU A 36 1.87 -15.84 22.97
CA GLU A 36 2.18 -15.43 24.35
C GLU A 36 2.14 -13.91 24.52
N GLU A 37 2.82 -13.17 23.65
CA GLU A 37 2.86 -11.70 23.70
C GLU A 37 1.46 -11.08 23.51
N ILE A 38 0.67 -11.58 22.55
CA ILE A 38 -0.71 -11.15 22.32
C ILE A 38 -1.56 -11.41 23.58
N THR A 39 -1.48 -12.61 24.14
CA THR A 39 -2.26 -12.98 25.32
C THR A 39 -1.84 -12.17 26.55
N MET A 40 -0.54 -11.89 26.70
CA MET A 40 -0.04 -11.01 27.76
C MET A 40 -0.60 -9.59 27.63
N MET A 41 -0.66 -9.03 26.42
CA MET A 41 -1.30 -7.73 26.16
C MET A 41 -2.79 -7.76 26.53
N HIS A 42 -3.53 -8.81 26.19
CA HIS A 42 -4.94 -8.96 26.56
C HIS A 42 -5.16 -9.00 28.07
N ILE A 43 -4.29 -9.70 28.82
CA ILE A 43 -4.32 -9.76 30.29
C ILE A 43 -4.13 -8.35 30.87
N VAL A 44 -3.10 -7.62 30.40
CA VAL A 44 -2.81 -6.25 30.84
C VAL A 44 -3.98 -5.32 30.54
N TRP A 45 -4.52 -5.34 29.32
CA TRP A 45 -5.60 -4.47 28.93
C TRP A 45 -6.87 -4.72 29.73
N ARG A 46 -7.21 -6.00 29.96
CA ARG A 46 -8.35 -6.38 30.83
C ARG A 46 -8.15 -5.89 32.26
N ALA A 47 -6.96 -6.08 32.82
CA ALA A 47 -6.64 -5.61 34.18
C ALA A 47 -6.64 -4.08 34.29
N ALA A 48 -6.29 -3.38 33.21
CA ALA A 48 -6.34 -1.91 33.12
C ALA A 48 -7.72 -1.34 32.76
N GLY A 49 -8.73 -2.19 32.58
CA GLY A 49 -10.11 -1.78 32.28
C GLY A 49 -10.35 -1.39 30.80
N ILE A 50 -9.46 -1.76 29.88
CA ILE A 50 -9.67 -1.62 28.43
C ILE A 50 -10.73 -2.64 28.00
N ARG A 51 -11.70 -2.18 27.24
CA ARG A 51 -12.89 -2.93 26.83
C ARG A 51 -12.89 -3.18 25.32
N GLN A 52 -13.74 -4.10 24.89
CA GLN A 52 -14.06 -4.28 23.47
C GLN A 52 -14.58 -2.95 22.87
N GLY A 53 -14.12 -2.60 21.67
CA GLY A 53 -14.44 -1.35 20.99
C GLY A 53 -13.62 -0.13 21.43
N ASP A 54 -12.84 -0.21 22.53
CA ASP A 54 -11.87 0.83 22.86
C ASP A 54 -10.80 0.93 21.75
N LYS A 55 -10.34 2.13 21.50
CA LYS A 55 -9.39 2.40 20.41
C LYS A 55 -7.97 2.47 20.94
N ILE A 56 -7.06 1.88 20.17
CA ILE A 56 -5.62 1.86 20.44
C ILE A 56 -4.90 2.35 19.20
N SER A 57 -4.16 3.47 19.32
CA SER A 57 -3.39 4.05 18.22
C SER A 57 -2.05 3.34 18.05
N LEU A 58 -1.64 3.19 16.78
CA LEU A 58 -0.39 2.56 16.37
C LEU A 58 0.29 3.43 15.32
N ASN A 59 1.37 4.12 15.71
CA ASN A 59 2.14 5.05 14.90
C ASN A 59 3.63 4.73 14.99
N ALA A 60 4.10 3.81 14.16
CA ALA A 60 5.51 3.45 14.08
C ALA A 60 5.85 2.83 12.71
N ARG A 61 7.13 2.67 12.42
CA ARG A 61 7.59 1.89 11.27
C ARG A 61 7.24 0.42 11.47
N SER A 62 7.05 -0.28 10.34
CA SER A 62 6.80 -1.71 10.35
C SER A 62 7.94 -2.46 11.04
N CYS A 63 7.60 -3.33 11.99
CA CYS A 63 8.50 -4.26 12.68
C CYS A 63 7.66 -5.41 13.26
N ALA A 64 8.29 -6.44 13.76
CA ALA A 64 7.58 -7.57 14.34
C ALA A 64 6.69 -7.17 15.52
N ASN A 65 7.15 -6.25 16.39
CA ASN A 65 6.32 -5.73 17.48
C ASN A 65 5.09 -4.96 16.98
N TRP A 66 5.21 -4.20 15.89
CA TRP A 66 4.05 -3.55 15.26
C TRP A 66 3.00 -4.59 14.86
N ALA A 67 3.44 -5.68 14.23
CA ALA A 67 2.57 -6.77 13.81
C ALA A 67 1.89 -7.45 15.00
N LYS A 68 2.65 -7.78 16.06
CA LYS A 68 2.13 -8.37 17.30
C LYS A 68 1.09 -7.47 17.95
N VAL A 69 1.36 -6.16 18.05
CA VAL A 69 0.45 -5.16 18.63
C VAL A 69 -0.84 -5.05 17.82
N PHE A 70 -0.75 -4.96 16.48
CA PHE A 70 -1.95 -4.90 15.63
C PHE A 70 -2.83 -6.15 15.81
N MET A 71 -2.21 -7.33 15.79
CA MET A 71 -2.95 -8.58 15.99
C MET A 71 -3.51 -8.69 17.42
N ALA A 72 -2.81 -8.20 18.44
CA ALA A 72 -3.34 -8.13 19.80
C ALA A 72 -4.56 -7.22 19.88
N ILE A 73 -4.50 -6.02 19.32
CA ILE A 73 -5.64 -5.08 19.32
C ILE A 73 -6.87 -5.73 18.70
N THR A 74 -6.72 -6.28 17.51
CA THR A 74 -7.87 -6.81 16.76
C THR A 74 -8.40 -8.12 17.35
N SER A 75 -7.51 -9.01 17.83
CA SER A 75 -7.91 -10.28 18.44
C SER A 75 -8.43 -10.12 19.88
N GLY A 76 -8.15 -8.99 20.53
CA GLY A 76 -8.75 -8.61 21.81
C GLY A 76 -10.10 -7.91 21.69
N GLY A 77 -10.57 -7.66 20.47
CA GLY A 77 -11.83 -6.94 20.20
C GLY A 77 -11.73 -5.42 20.32
N GLN A 78 -10.52 -4.86 20.45
CA GLN A 78 -10.28 -3.42 20.38
C GLN A 78 -10.18 -2.96 18.93
N VAL A 79 -10.25 -1.64 18.72
CA VAL A 79 -10.16 -1.01 17.40
C VAL A 79 -8.75 -0.47 17.17
N ALA A 80 -8.06 -0.97 16.15
CA ALA A 80 -6.74 -0.49 15.76
C ALA A 80 -6.84 0.85 15.02
N VAL A 81 -6.23 1.90 15.56
CA VAL A 81 -6.14 3.20 14.89
C VAL A 81 -4.77 3.31 14.24
N GLN A 82 -4.74 3.10 12.92
CA GLN A 82 -3.49 3.07 12.17
C GLN A 82 -3.09 4.47 11.72
N LEU A 83 -1.94 4.90 12.18
CA LEU A 83 -1.35 6.19 11.84
C LEU A 83 -0.07 5.95 11.03
N PHE A 84 0.02 6.60 9.89
CA PHE A 84 1.19 6.48 9.04
C PHE A 84 2.43 7.04 9.74
N ASN A 85 3.55 6.32 9.69
CA ASN A 85 4.80 6.72 10.36
C ASN A 85 5.44 8.00 9.81
N GLY A 86 5.00 8.48 8.65
CA GLY A 86 5.38 9.77 8.07
C GLY A 86 4.55 10.96 8.56
N PHE A 87 3.60 10.76 9.47
CA PHE A 87 2.91 11.88 10.11
C PHE A 87 3.86 12.59 11.09
N THR A 88 3.73 13.92 11.15
CA THR A 88 4.44 14.70 12.17
C THR A 88 3.96 14.33 13.58
N PRO A 89 4.74 14.58 14.65
CA PRO A 89 4.27 14.40 16.02
C PRO A 89 2.93 15.11 16.30
N ALA A 90 2.76 16.32 15.76
CA ALA A 90 1.51 17.08 15.90
C ALA A 90 0.31 16.39 15.21
N ASP A 91 0.51 15.84 14.00
CA ASP A 91 -0.54 15.10 13.31
C ASP A 91 -0.88 13.79 14.04
N ALA A 92 0.13 13.04 14.48
CA ALA A 92 -0.06 11.81 15.23
C ALA A 92 -0.80 12.07 16.56
N GLN A 93 -0.46 13.14 17.29
CA GLN A 93 -1.18 13.62 18.47
C GLN A 93 -2.64 13.96 18.15
N LYS A 94 -2.86 14.78 17.10
CA LYS A 94 -4.20 15.17 16.64
C LYS A 94 -5.08 13.96 16.35
N PHE A 95 -4.58 12.95 15.62
CA PHE A 95 -5.38 11.78 15.25
C PHE A 95 -5.57 10.82 16.43
N THR A 96 -4.58 10.67 17.30
CA THR A 96 -4.73 9.92 18.57
C THR A 96 -5.81 10.53 19.45
N HIS A 97 -5.85 11.87 19.56
CA HIS A 97 -6.91 12.57 20.29
C HIS A 97 -8.26 12.44 19.58
N HIS A 98 -8.33 12.70 18.27
CA HIS A 98 -9.56 12.64 17.48
C HIS A 98 -10.21 11.25 17.51
N SER A 99 -9.41 10.19 17.55
CA SER A 99 -9.89 8.81 17.61
C SER A 99 -10.37 8.37 19.00
N ASP A 100 -10.20 9.17 20.04
CA ASP A 100 -10.43 8.81 21.45
C ASP A 100 -9.62 7.60 21.91
N SER A 101 -8.39 7.45 21.40
CA SER A 101 -7.55 6.29 21.73
C SER A 101 -7.16 6.27 23.20
N LYS A 102 -7.21 5.07 23.80
CA LYS A 102 -6.86 4.84 25.21
C LYS A 102 -5.38 4.56 25.40
N ILE A 103 -4.74 3.91 24.41
CA ILE A 103 -3.33 3.59 24.41
C ILE A 103 -2.74 4.05 23.07
N LEU A 104 -1.49 4.54 23.11
CA LEU A 104 -0.70 4.85 21.93
C LEU A 104 0.56 3.99 21.92
N PHE A 105 0.74 3.21 20.87
CA PHE A 105 2.01 2.61 20.53
C PHE A 105 2.70 3.49 19.49
N THR A 106 3.91 3.97 19.79
CA THR A 106 4.65 4.90 18.91
C THR A 106 6.15 4.72 19.10
N GLU A 107 6.97 5.33 18.25
CA GLU A 107 8.41 5.41 18.47
C GLU A 107 8.72 6.54 19.48
N LYS A 108 9.68 6.30 20.39
CA LYS A 108 10.08 7.28 21.42
C LYS A 108 10.36 8.67 20.82
N ALA A 109 11.10 8.72 19.72
CA ALA A 109 11.42 9.98 19.04
C ALA A 109 10.19 10.77 18.54
N ILE A 110 9.10 10.07 18.18
CA ILE A 110 7.85 10.73 17.80
C ILE A 110 7.12 11.23 19.05
N PHE A 111 7.11 10.44 20.13
CA PHE A 111 6.46 10.82 21.38
C PHE A 111 7.10 12.03 22.04
N GLU A 112 8.42 12.20 21.95
CA GLU A 112 9.13 13.37 22.48
C GLU A 112 8.65 14.71 21.88
N GLY A 113 8.02 14.68 20.69
CA GLY A 113 7.39 15.85 20.06
C GLY A 113 5.89 16.00 20.33
N MET A 114 5.30 15.20 21.26
CA MET A 114 3.89 15.23 21.62
C MET A 114 3.66 15.78 23.02
N ASP A 115 2.49 16.37 23.25
CA ASP A 115 2.02 16.76 24.56
C ASP A 115 1.05 15.71 25.12
N PHE A 116 1.53 14.85 26.02
CA PHE A 116 0.73 13.81 26.65
C PHE A 116 -0.42 14.38 27.48
N GLU A 117 -0.21 15.54 28.13
CA GLU A 117 -1.23 16.14 29.00
C GLU A 117 -2.43 16.69 28.21
N SER A 118 -2.22 17.08 26.96
CA SER A 118 -3.31 17.51 26.07
C SER A 118 -4.21 16.37 25.59
N MET A 119 -3.86 15.11 25.88
CA MET A 119 -4.64 13.91 25.54
C MET A 119 -5.16 13.19 26.79
N PRO A 120 -6.12 13.77 27.54
CA PRO A 120 -6.57 13.22 28.84
C PRO A 120 -7.22 11.84 28.76
N GLN A 121 -7.74 11.44 27.59
CA GLN A 121 -8.30 10.10 27.35
C GLN A 121 -7.24 9.01 27.22
N LEU A 122 -5.97 9.39 26.97
CA LEU A 122 -4.85 8.47 26.76
C LEU A 122 -4.29 8.05 28.12
N ILE A 123 -4.34 6.75 28.42
CA ILE A 123 -3.88 6.21 29.71
C ILE A 123 -2.46 5.67 29.66
N ALA A 124 -1.93 5.35 28.47
CA ALA A 124 -0.56 4.89 28.30
C ALA A 124 0.02 5.21 26.92
N VAL A 125 1.33 5.41 26.91
CA VAL A 125 2.16 5.46 25.71
C VAL A 125 3.26 4.42 25.84
N ILE A 126 3.41 3.59 24.81
CA ILE A 126 4.35 2.46 24.80
C ILE A 126 5.22 2.58 23.54
N ASP A 127 6.53 2.41 23.69
CA ASP A 127 7.44 2.33 22.53
C ASP A 127 7.17 1.05 21.74
N THR A 128 6.90 1.19 20.45
CA THR A 128 6.54 0.04 19.61
C THR A 128 7.73 -0.90 19.38
N ARG A 129 8.96 -0.39 19.37
CA ARG A 129 10.14 -1.21 19.09
C ARG A 129 10.59 -2.04 20.29
N SER A 130 10.63 -1.41 21.46
CA SER A 130 11.12 -2.05 22.70
C SER A 130 10.00 -2.61 23.57
N LEU A 131 8.75 -2.20 23.32
CA LEU A 131 7.60 -2.43 24.21
C LEU A 131 7.83 -1.86 25.63
N GLU A 132 8.66 -0.80 25.74
CA GLU A 132 8.86 -0.08 26.98
C GLU A 132 7.75 0.96 27.19
N LEU A 133 7.35 1.13 28.45
CA LEU A 133 6.37 2.13 28.84
C LEU A 133 7.02 3.53 28.85
N LEU A 134 6.56 4.42 27.97
CA LEU A 134 7.05 5.79 27.88
C LEU A 134 6.32 6.76 28.83
N ALA A 135 4.99 6.62 28.95
CA ALA A 135 4.15 7.39 29.83
C ALA A 135 2.89 6.63 30.26
N SER A 136 2.34 6.92 31.43
CA SER A 136 1.07 6.32 31.86
C SER A 136 0.35 7.16 32.90
N ARG A 137 -0.98 6.98 32.99
CA ARG A 137 -1.87 7.52 34.03
C ARG A 137 -2.49 6.41 34.86
N GLY A 138 -2.90 6.77 36.07
CA GLY A 138 -3.55 5.83 36.99
C GLY A 138 -2.65 4.64 37.36
N ASN A 139 -3.23 3.46 37.40
CA ASN A 139 -2.55 2.20 37.77
C ASN A 139 -1.95 1.45 36.57
N PHE A 140 -2.10 1.94 35.34
CA PHE A 140 -1.65 1.24 34.13
C PHE A 140 -0.17 0.87 34.22
N GLY A 141 0.69 1.80 34.62
CA GLY A 141 2.13 1.57 34.71
C GLY A 141 2.52 0.46 35.69
N SER A 142 1.78 0.31 36.78
CA SER A 142 1.99 -0.80 37.73
C SER A 142 1.57 -2.14 37.13
N ILE A 143 0.40 -2.20 36.51
CA ILE A 143 -0.11 -3.40 35.82
C ILE A 143 0.85 -3.82 34.70
N TYR A 144 1.31 -2.88 33.88
CA TYR A 144 2.18 -3.15 32.74
C TYR A 144 3.55 -3.73 33.17
N ARG A 145 4.13 -3.19 34.25
CA ARG A 145 5.39 -3.74 34.79
C ARG A 145 5.25 -5.16 35.33
N GLN A 146 4.07 -5.55 35.79
CA GLN A 146 3.77 -6.90 36.30
C GLN A 146 3.28 -7.87 35.22
N ARG A 147 3.27 -7.48 33.93
CA ARG A 147 2.68 -8.27 32.84
C ARG A 147 3.13 -9.72 32.78
N HIS A 148 4.43 -10.00 32.99
CA HIS A 148 4.96 -11.36 33.01
C HIS A 148 4.47 -12.17 34.21
N GLN A 149 4.34 -11.54 35.38
CA GLN A 149 3.80 -12.17 36.57
C GLN A 149 2.31 -12.49 36.41
N LEU A 150 1.56 -11.54 35.84
CA LEU A 150 0.14 -11.74 35.52
C LEU A 150 -0.07 -12.88 34.52
N PHE A 151 0.77 -12.96 33.50
CA PHE A 151 0.73 -14.04 32.53
C PHE A 151 1.06 -15.39 33.16
N ALA A 152 2.15 -15.48 33.95
CA ALA A 152 2.51 -16.71 34.65
C ALA A 152 1.43 -17.15 35.64
N ALA A 153 0.78 -16.23 36.32
CA ALA A 153 -0.34 -16.55 37.24
C ALA A 153 -1.59 -17.03 36.48
N ALA A 154 -1.82 -16.57 35.25
CA ALA A 154 -2.94 -17.02 34.42
C ALA A 154 -2.71 -18.41 33.82
N TYR A 155 -1.43 -18.80 33.61
CA TYR A 155 -1.03 -20.08 33.00
C TYR A 155 0.05 -20.79 33.83
N PRO A 156 -0.30 -21.24 35.04
CA PRO A 156 0.67 -21.87 35.97
C PRO A 156 1.24 -23.18 35.44
N ASP A 157 0.47 -23.92 34.62
CA ASP A 157 0.86 -25.18 34.00
C ASP A 157 1.54 -25.02 32.64
N GLY A 158 1.84 -23.77 32.23
CA GLY A 158 2.41 -23.44 30.95
C GLY A 158 1.36 -22.99 29.91
N PHE A 159 1.84 -22.38 28.82
CA PHE A 159 1.01 -21.88 27.72
C PHE A 159 1.13 -22.80 26.51
N SER A 160 0.02 -23.27 25.99
CA SER A 160 -0.07 -24.24 24.89
C SER A 160 -1.07 -23.78 23.81
N PRO A 161 -1.12 -24.45 22.66
CA PRO A 161 -2.11 -24.13 21.62
C PRO A 161 -3.57 -24.12 22.14
N ASP A 162 -3.90 -24.98 23.09
CA ASP A 162 -5.25 -25.07 23.66
C ASP A 162 -5.61 -23.86 24.54
N CYS A 163 -4.61 -23.15 25.05
CA CYS A 163 -4.80 -21.92 25.81
C CYS A 163 -5.16 -20.72 24.93
N VAL A 164 -4.90 -20.80 23.61
CA VAL A 164 -5.17 -19.69 22.69
C VAL A 164 -6.67 -19.60 22.42
N SER A 165 -7.28 -18.53 22.88
CA SER A 165 -8.70 -18.22 22.64
C SER A 165 -8.87 -16.71 22.56
N TYR A 166 -9.18 -16.24 21.36
CA TYR A 166 -9.34 -14.81 21.11
C TYR A 166 -10.79 -14.36 21.22
N THR A 167 -10.99 -13.05 21.36
CA THR A 167 -12.32 -12.46 21.47
C THR A 167 -13.10 -12.69 20.18
N LYS A 168 -14.30 -13.25 20.31
CA LYS A 168 -15.22 -13.36 19.20
C LYS A 168 -15.75 -11.96 18.85
N THR A 169 -15.47 -11.55 17.63
CA THR A 169 -15.98 -10.29 17.05
C THR A 169 -16.97 -10.63 15.95
N GLU A 170 -18.06 -9.89 15.89
CA GLU A 170 -19.01 -10.00 14.79
C GLU A 170 -18.42 -9.43 13.50
N MET A 171 -18.93 -9.88 12.36
CA MET A 171 -18.40 -9.44 11.05
C MET A 171 -18.54 -7.93 10.83
N ASP A 172 -19.56 -7.32 11.39
CA ASP A 172 -19.85 -5.89 11.25
C ASP A 172 -19.26 -5.03 12.37
N ASP A 173 -18.54 -5.64 13.33
CA ASP A 173 -17.80 -4.89 14.34
C ASP A 173 -16.69 -4.08 13.70
N LEU A 174 -16.54 -2.82 14.16
CA LEU A 174 -15.43 -1.95 13.75
C LEU A 174 -14.10 -2.57 14.21
N CYS A 175 -13.23 -2.84 13.26
CA CYS A 175 -11.95 -3.50 13.50
C CYS A 175 -10.78 -2.52 13.48
N CYS A 176 -10.76 -1.60 12.50
CA CYS A 176 -9.71 -0.59 12.45
C CYS A 176 -10.19 0.74 11.84
N ILE A 177 -9.47 1.81 12.19
CA ILE A 177 -9.60 3.14 11.61
C ILE A 177 -8.27 3.49 10.97
N ASN A 178 -8.24 3.60 9.63
CA ASN A 178 -7.04 3.95 8.90
C ASN A 178 -7.11 5.42 8.46
N TYR A 179 -6.22 6.27 9.02
CA TYR A 179 -6.17 7.67 8.62
C TYR A 179 -5.47 7.84 7.29
N THR A 180 -6.19 8.39 6.32
CA THR A 180 -5.66 8.66 4.98
C THR A 180 -5.34 10.14 4.81
N SER A 181 -4.29 10.44 4.05
CA SER A 181 -3.87 11.81 3.73
C SER A 181 -4.77 12.50 2.71
N GLY A 182 -6.06 12.31 2.72
CA GLY A 182 -7.07 12.83 1.79
C GLY A 182 -6.58 13.79 0.70
N SER A 183 -7.07 13.66 -0.52
CA SER A 183 -6.74 14.56 -1.65
C SER A 183 -7.04 16.06 -1.38
N THR A 184 -7.77 16.35 -0.33
CA THR A 184 -8.17 17.72 0.11
C THR A 184 -7.30 18.27 1.23
N GLY A 185 -6.20 17.61 1.60
CA GLY A 185 -5.29 18.05 2.66
C GLY A 185 -5.72 17.75 4.10
N ASN A 186 -6.97 17.36 4.35
CA ASN A 186 -7.46 16.94 5.66
C ASN A 186 -7.61 15.41 5.71
N PRO A 187 -6.79 14.71 6.50
CA PRO A 187 -6.90 13.27 6.68
C PRO A 187 -8.26 12.84 7.20
N LYS A 188 -8.79 11.74 6.66
CA LYS A 188 -10.06 11.13 7.07
C LYS A 188 -9.78 9.75 7.67
N GLY A 189 -10.44 9.41 8.77
CA GLY A 189 -10.36 8.08 9.38
C GLY A 189 -11.31 7.12 8.70
N VAL A 190 -10.81 6.25 7.84
CA VAL A 190 -11.59 5.21 7.14
C VAL A 190 -11.93 4.09 8.11
N MET A 191 -13.21 3.83 8.34
CA MET A 191 -13.70 2.81 9.28
C MET A 191 -13.87 1.46 8.56
N LEU A 192 -13.09 0.47 8.98
CA LEU A 192 -13.10 -0.88 8.41
C LEU A 192 -13.57 -1.91 9.45
N THR A 193 -14.52 -2.74 9.06
CA THR A 193 -15.09 -3.81 9.89
C THR A 193 -14.28 -5.10 9.77
N ALA A 194 -14.53 -6.06 10.65
CA ALA A 194 -13.98 -7.41 10.54
C ALA A 194 -14.39 -8.07 9.21
N ARG A 195 -15.57 -7.76 8.66
CA ARG A 195 -16.03 -8.20 7.33
C ARG A 195 -15.11 -7.72 6.22
N ASN A 196 -14.77 -6.42 6.21
CA ASN A 196 -13.92 -5.84 5.17
C ASN A 196 -12.53 -6.50 5.14
N ILE A 197 -11.94 -6.73 6.32
CA ILE A 197 -10.65 -7.41 6.48
C ILE A 197 -10.75 -8.88 6.05
N SER A 198 -11.75 -9.60 6.55
CA SER A 198 -11.94 -11.04 6.30
C SER A 198 -12.18 -11.34 4.83
N SER A 199 -12.90 -10.46 4.11
CA SER A 199 -13.16 -10.61 2.68
C SER A 199 -11.86 -10.57 1.88
N ASN A 200 -10.95 -9.66 2.21
CA ASN A 200 -9.64 -9.59 1.56
C ASN A 200 -8.77 -10.82 1.92
N VAL A 201 -8.73 -11.23 3.20
CA VAL A 201 -7.98 -12.41 3.65
C VAL A 201 -8.49 -13.71 2.99
N ASP A 202 -9.76 -13.78 2.61
CA ASP A 202 -10.32 -14.88 1.82
C ASP A 202 -9.96 -14.82 0.32
N THR A 203 -9.86 -13.60 -0.22
CA THR A 203 -9.68 -13.36 -1.65
C THR A 203 -8.22 -13.49 -2.08
N ILE A 204 -7.29 -12.89 -1.32
CA ILE A 204 -5.87 -12.80 -1.69
C ILE A 204 -5.23 -14.17 -1.97
N PRO A 205 -5.41 -15.23 -1.14
CA PRO A 205 -4.81 -16.53 -1.40
C PRO A 205 -5.37 -17.28 -2.63
N LYS A 206 -6.49 -16.81 -3.17
CA LYS A 206 -7.04 -17.39 -4.43
C LYS A 206 -6.36 -16.82 -5.67
N HIS A 207 -5.72 -15.67 -5.54
CA HIS A 207 -5.00 -15.00 -6.61
C HIS A 207 -3.49 -15.28 -6.55
N PHE A 208 -2.94 -15.51 -5.36
CA PHE A 208 -1.51 -15.64 -5.12
C PHE A 208 -1.19 -16.86 -4.26
N PRO A 209 -0.04 -17.54 -4.47
CA PRO A 209 0.34 -18.74 -3.73
C PRO A 209 0.84 -18.42 -2.31
N TYR A 210 -0.06 -18.00 -1.41
CA TYR A 210 0.20 -17.86 0.01
C TYR A 210 0.15 -19.23 0.67
N LEU A 211 1.31 -19.88 0.80
CA LEU A 211 1.41 -21.25 1.26
C LEU A 211 2.03 -21.34 2.65
N ARG A 212 1.49 -22.24 3.46
CA ARG A 212 1.97 -22.54 4.82
C ARG A 212 3.46 -22.86 4.83
N GLY A 213 4.20 -22.23 5.75
CA GLY A 213 5.63 -22.44 5.94
C GLY A 213 6.53 -21.75 4.91
N GLU A 214 5.98 -21.07 3.89
CA GLU A 214 6.76 -20.31 2.94
C GLU A 214 7.23 -18.97 3.52
N ASN A 215 8.41 -18.54 3.07
CA ASN A 215 8.99 -17.27 3.46
C ASN A 215 8.41 -16.12 2.64
N TYR A 216 8.16 -15.01 3.29
CA TYR A 216 7.65 -13.78 2.70
C TYR A 216 8.53 -12.59 3.11
N LEU A 217 8.88 -11.72 2.18
CA LEU A 217 9.56 -10.45 2.46
C LEU A 217 8.54 -9.31 2.44
N SER A 218 8.23 -8.78 3.61
CA SER A 218 7.38 -7.60 3.74
C SER A 218 8.20 -6.33 3.59
N MET A 219 7.85 -5.53 2.59
CA MET A 219 8.49 -4.25 2.33
C MET A 219 7.50 -3.07 2.30
N LEU A 220 6.20 -3.36 2.30
CA LEU A 220 5.16 -2.35 2.35
C LEU A 220 4.90 -1.90 3.81
N PRO A 221 4.60 -0.62 4.04
CA PRO A 221 4.25 -0.16 5.39
C PRO A 221 2.96 -0.82 5.91
N PHE A 222 3.00 -1.43 7.11
CA PHE A 222 1.83 -2.04 7.73
C PHE A 222 0.73 -1.04 8.11
N ALA A 223 1.09 0.21 8.37
CA ALA A 223 0.11 1.28 8.56
C ALA A 223 -0.69 1.61 7.28
N HIS A 224 -0.23 1.14 6.12
CA HIS A 224 -0.95 1.25 4.85
C HIS A 224 -1.76 -0.02 4.62
N ILE A 225 -3.04 0.11 4.25
CA ILE A 225 -3.95 -1.03 4.12
C ILE A 225 -3.45 -2.11 3.13
N PHE A 226 -2.71 -1.72 2.10
CA PHE A 226 -2.09 -2.66 1.16
C PHE A 226 -1.06 -3.55 1.88
N GLY A 227 -0.09 -2.96 2.58
CA GLY A 227 0.88 -3.70 3.38
C GLY A 227 0.22 -4.48 4.53
N LEU A 228 -0.78 -3.88 5.19
CA LEU A 228 -1.51 -4.58 6.25
C LEU A 228 -2.11 -5.90 5.78
N LEU A 229 -2.84 -5.89 4.67
CA LEU A 229 -3.60 -7.06 4.24
C LEU A 229 -2.75 -8.05 3.46
N PHE A 230 -1.90 -7.57 2.55
CA PHE A 230 -1.09 -8.46 1.71
C PHE A 230 0.18 -8.95 2.41
N ASP A 231 0.89 -8.07 3.14
CA ASP A 231 2.18 -8.43 3.75
C ASP A 231 2.06 -9.00 5.17
N LEU A 232 0.99 -8.68 5.90
CA LEU A 232 0.86 -9.08 7.30
C LEU A 232 -0.30 -10.05 7.55
N VAL A 233 -1.55 -9.56 7.48
CA VAL A 233 -2.71 -10.31 8.01
C VAL A 233 -2.94 -11.59 7.21
N THR A 234 -2.92 -11.52 5.87
CA THR A 234 -3.09 -12.72 5.03
C THR A 234 -1.94 -13.71 5.21
N CYS A 235 -0.70 -13.23 5.30
CA CYS A 235 0.46 -14.09 5.54
C CYS A 235 0.34 -14.84 6.87
N LEU A 236 0.03 -14.15 7.98
CA LEU A 236 -0.13 -14.79 9.29
C LEU A 236 -1.32 -15.76 9.31
N CYS A 237 -2.45 -15.40 8.69
CA CYS A 237 -3.60 -16.30 8.56
C CYS A 237 -3.31 -17.53 7.69
N SER A 238 -2.32 -17.45 6.79
CA SER A 238 -1.90 -18.55 5.91
C SER A 238 -0.76 -19.40 6.49
N GLY A 239 -0.25 -19.07 7.67
CA GLY A 239 0.85 -19.82 8.31
C GLY A 239 2.21 -19.58 7.68
N MET A 240 2.45 -18.42 7.10
CA MET A 240 3.72 -18.04 6.46
C MET A 240 4.71 -17.48 7.48
N HIS A 241 5.98 -17.46 7.11
CA HIS A 241 7.06 -16.77 7.84
C HIS A 241 7.36 -15.43 7.18
N ILE A 242 7.14 -14.34 7.90
CA ILE A 242 7.30 -12.98 7.37
C ILE A 242 8.61 -12.39 7.87
N THR A 243 9.49 -11.99 6.96
CA THR A 243 10.63 -11.12 7.27
C THR A 243 10.23 -9.67 6.98
N VAL A 244 10.22 -8.84 8.02
CA VAL A 244 9.85 -7.43 7.93
C VAL A 244 11.09 -6.61 7.61
N LEU A 245 11.12 -5.94 6.45
CA LEU A 245 12.26 -5.12 6.04
C LEU A 245 12.48 -3.94 7.01
N GLY A 246 11.39 -3.26 7.42
CA GLY A 246 11.41 -2.21 8.46
C GLY A 246 12.17 -0.94 8.12
N MET A 247 12.68 -0.81 6.91
CA MET A 247 13.47 0.32 6.42
C MET A 247 13.15 0.63 4.95
N PRO A 248 13.55 1.81 4.44
CA PRO A 248 13.35 2.15 3.03
C PRO A 248 13.97 1.11 2.09
N PRO A 249 13.23 0.67 1.05
CA PRO A 249 13.65 -0.40 0.15
C PRO A 249 14.69 0.10 -0.89
N ALA A 250 15.92 0.41 -0.44
CA ALA A 250 17.03 0.73 -1.34
C ALA A 250 17.45 -0.52 -2.13
N PRO A 251 17.86 -0.40 -3.41
CA PRO A 251 18.16 -1.55 -4.28
C PRO A 251 19.18 -2.55 -3.70
N THR A 252 20.23 -2.07 -3.07
CA THR A 252 21.25 -2.93 -2.44
C THR A 252 20.72 -3.70 -1.23
N ILE A 253 19.89 -3.05 -0.40
CA ILE A 253 19.25 -3.68 0.75
C ILE A 253 18.24 -4.73 0.28
N LEU A 254 17.44 -4.38 -0.74
CA LEU A 254 16.46 -5.32 -1.31
C LEU A 254 17.13 -6.55 -1.91
N LYS A 255 18.24 -6.38 -2.65
CA LYS A 255 19.00 -7.50 -3.20
C LYS A 255 19.41 -8.48 -2.09
N ASP A 256 20.00 -7.97 -1.01
CA ASP A 256 20.45 -8.81 0.11
C ASP A 256 19.25 -9.50 0.80
N ALA A 257 18.18 -8.76 1.09
CA ALA A 257 16.97 -9.32 1.70
C ALA A 257 16.30 -10.38 0.80
N MET A 258 16.20 -10.13 -0.51
CA MET A 258 15.64 -11.09 -1.48
C MET A 258 16.47 -12.37 -1.56
N GLN A 259 17.82 -12.27 -1.48
CA GLN A 259 18.70 -13.44 -1.47
C GLN A 259 18.56 -14.27 -0.19
N GLN A 260 18.35 -13.63 0.95
CA GLN A 260 18.17 -14.31 2.25
C GLN A 260 16.80 -14.97 2.35
N VAL A 261 15.73 -14.24 2.01
CA VAL A 261 14.35 -14.69 2.19
C VAL A 261 13.89 -15.62 1.06
N ARG A 262 14.30 -15.34 -0.19
CA ARG A 262 13.93 -16.07 -1.41
C ARG A 262 12.41 -16.26 -1.56
N PRO A 263 11.63 -15.15 -1.57
CA PRO A 263 10.18 -15.22 -1.58
C PRO A 263 9.65 -15.76 -2.92
N ARG A 264 8.50 -16.47 -2.86
CA ARG A 264 7.76 -16.91 -4.06
C ARG A 264 6.80 -15.83 -4.55
N VAL A 265 6.23 -15.08 -3.62
CA VAL A 265 5.29 -13.98 -3.88
C VAL A 265 5.95 -12.67 -3.46
N ILE A 266 5.91 -11.67 -4.32
CA ILE A 266 6.48 -10.36 -4.06
C ILE A 266 5.43 -9.29 -4.31
N MET A 267 5.13 -8.49 -3.27
CA MET A 267 4.25 -7.33 -3.36
C MET A 267 5.07 -6.06 -3.30
N MET A 268 4.89 -5.16 -4.28
CA MET A 268 5.63 -3.89 -4.30
C MET A 268 4.88 -2.80 -5.05
N VAL A 269 5.31 -1.57 -4.86
CA VAL A 269 4.80 -0.44 -5.65
C VAL A 269 5.64 -0.27 -6.93
N PRO A 270 5.09 0.31 -8.01
CA PRO A 270 5.80 0.46 -9.30
C PRO A 270 7.15 1.18 -9.19
N LEU A 271 7.27 2.17 -8.31
CA LEU A 271 8.52 2.89 -8.09
C LEU A 271 9.65 1.98 -7.62
N VAL A 272 9.35 1.05 -6.71
CA VAL A 272 10.33 0.08 -6.19
C VAL A 272 10.68 -0.92 -7.28
N LEU A 273 9.69 -1.42 -8.02
CA LEU A 273 9.90 -2.32 -9.16
C LEU A 273 10.83 -1.69 -10.22
N ASN A 274 10.56 -0.45 -10.63
CA ASN A 274 11.40 0.27 -11.59
C ASN A 274 12.85 0.36 -11.13
N LYS A 275 13.08 0.78 -9.88
CA LYS A 275 14.45 0.88 -9.33
C LYS A 275 15.16 -0.46 -9.28
N MET A 276 14.43 -1.54 -8.96
CA MET A 276 15.01 -2.88 -8.96
C MET A 276 15.39 -3.36 -10.37
N ILE A 277 14.54 -3.12 -11.35
CA ILE A 277 14.81 -3.45 -12.77
C ILE A 277 16.00 -2.65 -13.28
N GLU A 278 16.02 -1.34 -13.03
CA GLU A 278 17.13 -0.47 -13.39
C GLU A 278 18.45 -0.93 -12.77
N PHE A 279 18.43 -1.26 -11.47
CA PHE A 279 19.62 -1.72 -10.77
C PHE A 279 20.09 -3.11 -11.21
N SER A 280 19.18 -4.02 -11.59
CA SER A 280 19.52 -5.40 -11.94
C SER A 280 19.94 -5.59 -13.39
N ILE A 281 19.22 -4.97 -14.33
CA ILE A 281 19.41 -5.14 -15.79
C ILE A 281 19.48 -3.82 -16.56
N GLY A 282 19.38 -2.67 -15.90
CA GLY A 282 19.30 -1.35 -16.56
C GLY A 282 20.48 -1.05 -17.47
N GLU A 283 21.72 -1.41 -17.07
CA GLU A 283 22.91 -1.24 -17.90
C GLU A 283 22.76 -1.97 -19.26
N PHE A 284 22.26 -3.21 -19.25
CA PHE A 284 22.05 -3.99 -20.46
C PHE A 284 20.89 -3.43 -21.30
N VAL A 285 19.75 -3.13 -20.67
CA VAL A 285 18.54 -2.63 -21.33
C VAL A 285 18.78 -1.27 -21.99
N ASN A 286 19.50 -0.38 -21.31
CA ASN A 286 19.73 1.00 -21.76
C ASN A 286 20.89 1.14 -22.74
N SER A 287 21.74 0.13 -22.90
CA SER A 287 22.82 0.13 -23.88
C SER A 287 22.26 0.23 -25.32
N ARG A 288 23.08 0.79 -26.25
CA ARG A 288 22.71 0.88 -27.67
C ARG A 288 22.36 -0.49 -28.26
N THR A 289 23.15 -1.50 -27.94
CA THR A 289 22.93 -2.88 -28.39
C THR A 289 21.72 -3.50 -27.74
N GLY A 290 21.50 -3.27 -26.44
CA GLY A 290 20.35 -3.76 -25.72
C GLY A 290 19.04 -3.20 -26.26
N LYS A 291 18.97 -1.89 -26.47
CA LYS A 291 17.80 -1.23 -27.10
C LYS A 291 17.48 -1.81 -28.48
N ALA A 292 18.50 -2.02 -29.31
CA ALA A 292 18.32 -2.63 -30.64
C ALA A 292 17.77 -4.06 -30.56
N ARG A 293 18.34 -4.91 -29.67
CA ARG A 293 17.89 -6.30 -29.47
C ARG A 293 16.47 -6.35 -28.85
N LEU A 294 16.14 -5.49 -27.91
CA LEU A 294 14.81 -5.43 -27.32
C LEU A 294 13.74 -4.88 -28.28
N LYS A 295 14.12 -4.06 -29.25
CA LYS A 295 13.21 -3.63 -30.32
C LYS A 295 12.83 -4.80 -31.23
N ASP A 296 13.76 -5.73 -31.46
CA ASP A 296 13.60 -6.94 -32.28
C ASP A 296 13.72 -8.20 -31.42
N TYR A 297 13.06 -8.19 -30.25
CA TYR A 297 13.23 -9.20 -29.21
C TYR A 297 12.87 -10.62 -29.66
N SER A 298 11.96 -10.78 -30.62
CA SER A 298 11.60 -12.08 -31.19
C SER A 298 12.75 -12.79 -31.90
N HIS A 299 13.71 -12.04 -32.45
CA HIS A 299 14.93 -12.56 -33.05
C HIS A 299 16.12 -12.66 -32.07
N HIS A 300 15.93 -12.24 -30.82
CA HIS A 300 16.94 -12.28 -29.76
C HIS A 300 16.47 -12.97 -28.48
N PRO A 301 15.88 -14.19 -28.55
CA PRO A 301 15.30 -14.86 -27.39
C PRO A 301 16.33 -15.16 -26.29
N GLU A 302 17.57 -15.50 -26.67
CA GLU A 302 18.67 -15.79 -25.74
C GLU A 302 19.04 -14.55 -24.90
N PHE A 303 19.03 -13.36 -25.51
CA PHE A 303 19.29 -12.12 -24.81
C PHE A 303 18.18 -11.82 -23.80
N CYS A 304 16.93 -11.97 -24.21
CA CYS A 304 15.78 -11.78 -23.32
C CYS A 304 15.79 -12.79 -22.16
N GLN A 305 16.12 -14.06 -22.44
CA GLN A 305 16.25 -15.10 -21.40
C GLN A 305 17.40 -14.81 -20.43
N ALA A 306 18.53 -14.29 -20.90
CA ALA A 306 19.61 -13.87 -20.03
C ALA A 306 19.18 -12.73 -19.09
N LEU A 307 18.51 -11.70 -19.62
CA LEU A 307 17.97 -10.60 -18.80
C LEU A 307 16.95 -11.10 -17.79
N ARG A 308 16.02 -11.97 -18.20
CA ARG A 308 15.06 -12.63 -17.30
C ARG A 308 15.77 -13.34 -16.15
N THR A 309 16.79 -14.14 -16.46
CA THR A 309 17.54 -14.91 -15.46
C THR A 309 18.22 -13.98 -14.45
N ILE A 310 18.84 -12.89 -14.92
CA ILE A 310 19.47 -11.89 -14.05
C ILE A 310 18.41 -11.24 -13.14
N ALA A 311 17.31 -10.77 -13.71
CA ALA A 311 16.24 -10.11 -12.97
C ALA A 311 15.62 -11.03 -11.89
N LEU A 312 15.28 -12.27 -12.26
CA LEU A 312 14.72 -13.24 -11.31
C LEU A 312 15.73 -13.69 -10.27
N SER A 313 17.02 -13.83 -10.64
CA SER A 313 18.08 -14.10 -9.66
C SER A 313 18.18 -12.99 -8.63
N TYR A 314 18.09 -11.73 -9.05
CA TYR A 314 18.08 -10.58 -8.13
C TYR A 314 16.92 -10.67 -7.12
N LEU A 315 15.79 -11.23 -7.52
CA LEU A 315 14.61 -11.46 -6.68
C LEU A 315 14.68 -12.73 -5.83
N GLY A 316 15.87 -13.32 -5.66
CA GLY A 316 16.09 -14.53 -4.85
C GLY A 316 15.89 -15.86 -5.59
N GLY A 317 15.58 -15.83 -6.88
CA GLY A 317 15.55 -17.00 -7.77
C GLY A 317 14.38 -17.97 -7.57
N ARG A 318 13.40 -17.66 -6.71
CA ARG A 318 12.18 -18.47 -6.45
C ARG A 318 10.88 -17.74 -6.75
N CYS A 319 10.97 -16.51 -7.29
CA CYS A 319 9.80 -15.68 -7.53
C CYS A 319 8.87 -16.33 -8.56
N GLU A 320 7.62 -16.56 -8.19
CA GLU A 320 6.55 -17.09 -9.02
C GLU A 320 5.58 -16.01 -9.48
N VAL A 321 5.43 -14.96 -8.68
CA VAL A 321 4.57 -13.84 -9.03
C VAL A 321 5.04 -12.56 -8.35
N ILE A 322 5.06 -11.48 -9.14
CA ILE A 322 5.22 -10.10 -8.67
C ILE A 322 3.88 -9.42 -8.86
N MET A 323 3.31 -8.89 -7.78
CA MET A 323 2.12 -8.05 -7.85
C MET A 323 2.50 -6.61 -7.56
N THR A 324 2.10 -5.70 -8.44
CA THR A 324 2.27 -4.27 -8.24
C THR A 324 0.92 -3.55 -8.14
N GLY A 325 0.86 -2.56 -7.27
CA GLY A 325 -0.36 -1.79 -7.03
C GLY A 325 -0.08 -0.47 -6.33
N GLY A 326 -1.14 0.32 -6.10
CA GLY A 326 -1.05 1.62 -5.45
C GLY A 326 -0.69 2.79 -6.38
N ALA A 327 -0.19 2.52 -7.59
CA ALA A 327 0.04 3.47 -8.67
C ALA A 327 0.02 2.74 -10.01
N ALA A 328 -0.13 3.48 -11.11
CA ALA A 328 -0.01 2.91 -12.45
C ALA A 328 1.45 2.48 -12.74
N ILE A 329 1.61 1.35 -13.40
CA ILE A 329 2.91 0.92 -13.92
C ILE A 329 3.17 1.62 -15.27
N PRO A 330 4.40 2.14 -15.53
CA PRO A 330 4.75 2.68 -16.84
C PRO A 330 4.62 1.61 -17.93
N VAL A 331 4.03 2.00 -19.07
CA VAL A 331 3.72 1.07 -20.18
C VAL A 331 4.97 0.36 -20.68
N GLU A 332 6.09 1.08 -20.79
CA GLU A 332 7.37 0.56 -21.28
C GLU A 332 7.94 -0.50 -20.32
N ILE A 333 7.75 -0.31 -19.01
CA ILE A 333 8.19 -1.29 -18.00
C ILE A 333 7.30 -2.52 -18.04
N GLU A 334 5.98 -2.34 -18.14
CA GLU A 334 5.05 -3.45 -18.27
C GLU A 334 5.34 -4.29 -19.52
N GLU A 335 5.52 -3.63 -20.68
CA GLU A 335 5.88 -4.29 -21.94
C GLU A 335 7.24 -5.02 -21.85
N LEU A 336 8.25 -4.37 -21.27
CA LEU A 336 9.55 -4.98 -21.06
C LEU A 336 9.42 -6.25 -20.22
N LEU A 337 8.78 -6.17 -19.09
CA LEU A 337 8.74 -7.28 -18.13
C LEU A 337 7.86 -8.44 -18.61
N ILE A 338 6.66 -8.14 -19.11
CA ILE A 338 5.68 -9.18 -19.47
C ILE A 338 5.95 -9.69 -20.88
N THR A 339 6.04 -8.79 -21.89
CA THR A 339 6.08 -9.19 -23.29
C THR A 339 7.47 -9.64 -23.73
N LYS A 340 8.52 -8.93 -23.29
CA LYS A 340 9.89 -9.20 -23.77
C LYS A 340 10.65 -10.16 -22.88
N LEU A 341 10.46 -10.07 -21.55
CA LEU A 341 11.20 -10.88 -20.58
C LEU A 341 10.37 -11.99 -19.95
N ASP A 342 9.06 -12.06 -20.20
CA ASP A 342 8.15 -13.06 -19.61
C ASP A 342 8.33 -13.16 -18.09
N ILE A 343 8.46 -12.02 -17.39
CA ILE A 343 8.50 -11.94 -15.94
C ILE A 343 7.05 -12.11 -15.42
N PRO A 344 6.82 -12.90 -14.36
CA PRO A 344 5.49 -13.18 -13.85
C PRO A 344 4.92 -11.98 -13.06
N LEU A 345 4.61 -10.90 -13.77
CA LEU A 345 4.10 -9.64 -13.24
C LEU A 345 2.60 -9.56 -13.44
N VAL A 346 1.89 -9.13 -12.40
CA VAL A 346 0.46 -8.78 -12.42
C VAL A 346 0.21 -7.47 -11.69
N THR A 347 -0.95 -6.87 -11.91
CA THR A 347 -1.36 -5.62 -11.26
C THR A 347 -2.59 -5.80 -10.42
N GLY A 348 -2.85 -4.84 -9.53
CA GLY A 348 -4.08 -4.75 -8.77
C GLY A 348 -4.44 -3.30 -8.47
N TYR A 349 -5.72 -3.07 -8.27
CA TYR A 349 -6.27 -1.79 -7.90
C TYR A 349 -7.09 -1.90 -6.62
N GLY A 350 -6.94 -0.89 -5.79
CA GLY A 350 -7.68 -0.77 -4.57
C GLY A 350 -7.43 0.54 -3.85
N MET A 351 -8.15 0.75 -2.78
CA MET A 351 -8.06 1.94 -1.96
C MET A 351 -8.42 1.62 -0.51
N THR A 352 -8.06 2.52 0.40
CA THR A 352 -8.27 2.28 1.84
C THR A 352 -9.74 2.01 2.15
N GLU A 353 -10.64 2.70 1.47
CA GLU A 353 -12.09 2.57 1.58
C GLU A 353 -12.63 1.21 1.12
N CYS A 354 -11.77 0.37 0.52
CA CYS A 354 -12.14 -1.00 0.09
C CYS A 354 -11.21 -2.09 0.67
N ALA A 355 -10.45 -1.81 1.69
CA ALA A 355 -9.68 -2.71 2.55
C ALA A 355 -8.67 -3.71 1.91
N PRO A 356 -7.88 -3.49 0.87
CA PRO A 356 -8.01 -2.45 -0.13
C PRO A 356 -8.65 -2.92 -1.45
N ALA A 357 -8.75 -4.24 -1.73
CA ALA A 357 -8.88 -4.82 -3.07
C ALA A 357 -10.25 -4.55 -3.72
N ILE A 358 -10.20 -3.97 -4.91
CA ILE A 358 -11.35 -3.82 -5.82
C ILE A 358 -11.16 -4.70 -7.05
N ALA A 359 -9.97 -4.69 -7.65
CA ALA A 359 -9.61 -5.53 -8.79
C ALA A 359 -8.22 -6.14 -8.59
N LEU A 360 -8.06 -7.41 -8.95
CA LEU A 360 -6.80 -8.14 -8.88
C LEU A 360 -6.63 -8.99 -10.14
N ALA A 361 -5.46 -8.92 -10.76
CA ALA A 361 -5.13 -9.81 -11.84
C ALA A 361 -4.68 -11.18 -11.32
N ARG A 362 -4.89 -12.22 -12.14
CA ARG A 362 -4.35 -13.56 -11.90
C ARG A 362 -3.21 -13.84 -12.86
N LEU A 363 -2.18 -14.53 -12.38
CA LEU A 363 -1.11 -14.98 -13.26
C LEU A 363 -1.68 -15.91 -14.35
N GLY A 364 -1.24 -15.70 -15.60
CA GLY A 364 -1.75 -16.41 -16.76
C GLY A 364 -3.06 -15.88 -17.35
N HIS A 365 -3.77 -14.99 -16.64
CA HIS A 365 -5.01 -14.34 -17.12
C HIS A 365 -4.88 -12.80 -17.13
N TYR A 366 -3.69 -12.29 -16.91
CA TYR A 366 -3.46 -10.86 -16.86
C TYR A 366 -3.58 -10.22 -18.24
N LYS A 367 -4.44 -9.22 -18.34
CA LYS A 367 -4.59 -8.36 -19.51
C LYS A 367 -3.79 -7.08 -19.29
N GLN A 368 -2.84 -6.82 -20.17
CA GLN A 368 -1.97 -5.64 -20.06
C GLN A 368 -2.78 -4.35 -19.95
N ARG A 369 -2.29 -3.41 -19.14
CA ARG A 369 -2.92 -2.13 -18.79
C ARG A 369 -4.22 -2.24 -18.01
N SER A 370 -4.70 -3.44 -17.71
CA SER A 370 -5.83 -3.59 -16.79
C SER A 370 -5.35 -3.58 -15.34
N CYS A 371 -6.28 -3.32 -14.42
CA CYS A 371 -6.09 -3.52 -12.99
C CYS A 371 -6.44 -4.95 -12.54
N GLY A 372 -6.76 -5.84 -13.51
CA GLY A 372 -7.30 -7.17 -13.27
C GLY A 372 -8.82 -7.19 -13.20
N GLU A 373 -9.35 -8.36 -12.83
CA GLU A 373 -10.78 -8.62 -12.69
C GLU A 373 -11.30 -8.07 -11.35
N ILE A 374 -12.56 -7.62 -11.34
CA ILE A 374 -13.24 -7.25 -10.09
C ILE A 374 -13.28 -8.47 -9.17
N VAL A 375 -12.81 -8.29 -7.93
CA VAL A 375 -12.66 -9.40 -6.98
C VAL A 375 -14.01 -9.96 -6.53
N GLU A 376 -14.02 -11.23 -6.12
CA GLU A 376 -15.19 -11.86 -5.54
C GLU A 376 -15.78 -11.03 -4.38
N ARG A 377 -17.10 -11.03 -4.21
CA ARG A 377 -17.85 -10.27 -3.20
C ARG A 377 -17.81 -8.75 -3.37
N MET A 378 -17.24 -8.27 -4.47
CA MET A 378 -17.37 -6.88 -4.90
C MET A 378 -18.22 -6.81 -6.17
N GLN A 379 -19.03 -5.78 -6.25
CA GLN A 379 -19.73 -5.36 -7.44
C GLN A 379 -19.13 -4.04 -7.89
N ALA A 380 -18.99 -3.86 -9.18
CA ALA A 380 -18.51 -2.62 -9.76
C ALA A 380 -19.41 -2.21 -10.94
N ARG A 381 -19.59 -0.92 -11.10
CA ARG A 381 -20.25 -0.35 -12.28
C ARG A 381 -19.57 0.96 -12.68
N ILE A 382 -19.56 1.21 -13.97
CA ILE A 382 -19.14 2.50 -14.52
C ILE A 382 -20.36 3.38 -14.68
N ASN A 383 -20.32 4.59 -14.15
CA ASN A 383 -21.40 5.58 -14.30
C ASN A 383 -21.33 6.24 -15.66
N SER A 384 -21.74 5.49 -16.70
CA SER A 384 -21.84 5.93 -18.10
C SER A 384 -22.97 5.17 -18.81
N GLU A 385 -23.42 5.69 -19.96
CA GLU A 385 -24.44 5.03 -20.79
C GLU A 385 -23.90 3.76 -21.47
N ASP A 386 -22.60 3.70 -21.76
CA ASP A 386 -21.91 2.54 -22.31
C ASP A 386 -20.66 2.22 -21.47
N PRO A 387 -20.80 1.42 -20.39
CA PRO A 387 -19.73 1.12 -19.44
C PRO A 387 -18.48 0.43 -20.01
N GLN A 388 -18.62 -0.17 -21.20
CA GLN A 388 -17.54 -0.91 -21.86
C GLN A 388 -16.69 -0.01 -22.79
N ASN A 389 -17.26 1.05 -23.32
CA ASN A 389 -16.60 1.89 -24.32
C ASN A 389 -16.53 3.38 -23.91
N THR A 390 -17.38 3.81 -22.98
CA THR A 390 -17.42 5.20 -22.52
C THR A 390 -16.93 5.30 -21.07
N VAL A 391 -15.86 6.08 -20.90
CA VAL A 391 -15.27 6.34 -19.58
C VAL A 391 -16.29 7.01 -18.66
N GLY A 392 -16.41 6.50 -17.44
CA GLY A 392 -17.23 7.06 -16.39
C GLY A 392 -16.64 6.82 -15.00
N GLU A 393 -17.25 7.40 -13.97
CA GLU A 393 -16.83 7.17 -12.60
C GLU A 393 -17.08 5.71 -12.19
N LEU A 394 -16.06 5.09 -11.61
CA LEU A 394 -16.17 3.76 -11.01
C LEU A 394 -16.93 3.84 -9.69
N LEU A 395 -18.04 3.11 -9.60
CA LEU A 395 -18.81 2.90 -8.37
C LEU A 395 -18.66 1.44 -7.93
N VAL A 396 -18.47 1.23 -6.63
CA VAL A 396 -18.28 -0.11 -6.07
C VAL A 396 -19.19 -0.36 -4.86
N LYS A 397 -19.54 -1.63 -4.63
CA LYS A 397 -20.31 -2.07 -3.48
C LYS A 397 -19.95 -3.52 -3.16
N GLY A 398 -19.86 -3.88 -1.89
CA GLY A 398 -19.58 -5.25 -1.47
C GLY A 398 -18.93 -5.36 -0.11
N ASP A 399 -18.49 -6.58 0.22
CA ASP A 399 -17.92 -6.92 1.53
C ASP A 399 -16.62 -6.16 1.85
N ASN A 400 -15.89 -5.67 0.84
CA ASN A 400 -14.68 -4.88 1.04
C ASN A 400 -14.95 -3.40 1.33
N THR A 401 -16.15 -2.89 1.03
CA THR A 401 -16.47 -1.47 1.14
C THR A 401 -16.61 -1.05 2.60
N PHE A 402 -15.91 0.01 2.99
CA PHE A 402 -15.92 0.58 4.33
C PHE A 402 -17.32 1.06 4.78
N ILE A 403 -17.48 1.29 6.08
CA ILE A 403 -18.78 1.71 6.63
C ILE A 403 -18.94 3.24 6.75
N GLY A 404 -17.89 4.01 6.45
CA GLY A 404 -17.89 5.47 6.50
C GLY A 404 -16.62 6.06 7.11
N TYR A 405 -16.57 7.39 7.21
CA TYR A 405 -15.45 8.13 7.79
C TYR A 405 -15.73 8.47 9.26
N TYR A 406 -14.80 8.13 10.13
CA TYR A 406 -14.93 8.35 11.57
C TYR A 406 -15.21 9.81 11.91
N LYS A 407 -16.33 10.06 12.62
CA LYS A 407 -16.84 11.39 13.01
C LYS A 407 -17.01 12.37 11.83
N ASN A 408 -17.28 11.87 10.60
CA ASN A 408 -17.41 12.73 9.42
C ASN A 408 -18.60 12.36 8.50
N PRO A 409 -19.85 12.47 9.00
CA PRO A 409 -21.04 12.11 8.23
C PRO A 409 -21.29 13.01 7.00
N LYS A 410 -20.65 14.19 6.95
CA LYS A 410 -20.71 15.04 5.75
C LYS A 410 -19.94 14.39 4.61
N ALA A 411 -18.73 13.91 4.87
CA ALA A 411 -17.94 13.21 3.88
C ALA A 411 -18.60 11.90 3.40
N ASP A 412 -19.33 11.19 4.28
CA ASP A 412 -20.08 9.99 3.89
C ASP A 412 -21.15 10.30 2.84
N ARG A 413 -21.94 11.38 3.06
CA ARG A 413 -22.97 11.81 2.09
C ARG A 413 -22.41 12.22 0.73
N GLU A 414 -21.16 12.64 0.66
CA GLU A 414 -20.50 13.02 -0.60
C GLU A 414 -20.05 11.80 -1.43
N VAL A 415 -19.76 10.67 -0.77
CA VAL A 415 -19.15 9.51 -1.42
C VAL A 415 -20.08 8.31 -1.55
N PHE A 416 -21.19 8.25 -0.81
CA PHE A 416 -22.18 7.19 -0.99
C PHE A 416 -23.40 7.69 -1.77
N THR A 417 -23.85 6.89 -2.73
CA THR A 417 -25.11 7.10 -3.42
C THR A 417 -26.28 6.68 -2.54
N SER A 418 -27.51 7.12 -2.86
CA SER A 418 -28.73 6.76 -2.10
C SER A 418 -29.03 5.26 -2.11
N ASP A 419 -28.55 4.52 -3.11
CA ASP A 419 -28.68 3.05 -3.26
C ASP A 419 -27.47 2.29 -2.70
N GLY A 420 -26.56 3.01 -1.96
CA GLY A 420 -25.49 2.42 -1.18
C GLY A 420 -24.23 2.04 -1.98
N TRP A 421 -24.01 2.63 -3.16
CA TRP A 421 -22.75 2.48 -3.88
C TRP A 421 -21.74 3.51 -3.40
N PHE A 422 -20.51 3.10 -3.28
CA PHE A 422 -19.38 3.98 -2.97
C PHE A 422 -18.79 4.54 -4.28
N ARG A 423 -18.68 5.86 -4.34
CA ARG A 423 -18.04 6.61 -5.42
C ARG A 423 -16.54 6.66 -5.19
N THR A 424 -15.78 5.96 -6.02
CA THR A 424 -14.31 5.90 -5.85
C THR A 424 -13.63 7.22 -6.19
N GLY A 425 -14.25 8.03 -7.03
CA GLY A 425 -13.66 9.22 -7.63
C GLY A 425 -12.64 8.90 -8.73
N ASP A 426 -12.45 7.63 -9.06
CA ASP A 426 -11.60 7.18 -10.15
C ASP A 426 -12.44 6.92 -11.41
N LEU A 427 -11.86 7.20 -12.58
CA LEU A 427 -12.50 7.10 -13.89
C LEU A 427 -11.97 5.89 -14.65
N GLY A 428 -12.85 5.15 -15.32
CA GLY A 428 -12.43 3.97 -16.06
C GLY A 428 -13.52 3.34 -16.90
N ILE A 429 -13.23 2.14 -17.41
CA ILE A 429 -14.13 1.24 -18.10
C ILE A 429 -13.97 -0.17 -17.54
N ILE A 430 -15.02 -1.00 -17.71
CA ILE A 430 -14.98 -2.44 -17.40
C ILE A 430 -15.31 -3.20 -18.68
N ASP A 431 -14.39 -4.05 -19.13
CA ASP A 431 -14.61 -4.81 -20.36
C ASP A 431 -15.56 -6.02 -20.18
N LYS A 432 -15.83 -6.73 -21.25
CA LYS A 432 -16.73 -7.91 -21.28
C LYS A 432 -16.21 -9.08 -20.42
N GLU A 433 -14.92 -9.11 -20.14
CA GLU A 433 -14.25 -10.13 -19.33
C GLU A 433 -14.11 -9.70 -17.87
N ASN A 434 -14.79 -8.60 -17.48
CA ASN A 434 -14.76 -8.02 -16.13
C ASN A 434 -13.40 -7.45 -15.69
N ASN A 435 -12.51 -7.10 -16.63
CA ASN A 435 -11.27 -6.40 -16.35
C ASN A 435 -11.52 -4.89 -16.24
N LEU A 436 -10.97 -4.31 -15.18
CA LEU A 436 -11.02 -2.87 -14.93
C LEU A 436 -9.83 -2.16 -15.59
N PHE A 437 -10.11 -1.08 -16.32
CA PHE A 437 -9.11 -0.16 -16.87
C PHE A 437 -9.37 1.23 -16.33
N LEU A 438 -8.37 1.81 -15.65
CA LEU A 438 -8.44 3.15 -15.10
C LEU A 438 -7.72 4.14 -16.01
N VAL A 439 -8.30 5.33 -16.16
CA VAL A 439 -7.76 6.39 -17.01
C VAL A 439 -7.40 7.66 -16.25
N GLY A 440 -7.94 7.86 -15.03
CA GLY A 440 -7.64 9.04 -14.22
C GLY A 440 -8.61 9.23 -13.07
N ARG A 441 -8.63 10.45 -12.52
CA ARG A 441 -9.51 10.82 -11.42
C ARG A 441 -10.51 11.90 -11.79
N CYS A 442 -11.73 11.82 -11.24
CA CYS A 442 -12.76 12.82 -11.44
C CYS A 442 -12.28 14.24 -11.09
N LYS A 443 -11.53 14.39 -10.00
CA LYS A 443 -11.03 15.70 -9.53
C LYS A 443 -9.85 16.25 -10.32
N SER A 444 -9.14 15.41 -11.06
CA SER A 444 -8.00 15.81 -11.88
C SER A 444 -8.39 16.04 -13.34
N MET A 445 -9.58 15.60 -13.73
CA MET A 445 -10.07 15.75 -15.10
C MET A 445 -10.14 17.25 -15.48
N LEU A 446 -9.59 17.57 -16.63
CA LEU A 446 -9.63 18.89 -17.24
C LEU A 446 -10.64 18.91 -18.39
N LEU A 447 -11.14 20.11 -18.71
CA LEU A 447 -12.02 20.30 -19.87
C LEU A 447 -11.28 21.07 -20.95
N SER A 448 -11.24 20.51 -22.15
CA SER A 448 -10.73 21.24 -23.33
C SER A 448 -11.69 22.36 -23.74
N SER A 449 -11.21 23.29 -24.53
CA SER A 449 -12.01 24.41 -25.06
C SER A 449 -13.24 23.98 -25.85
N ASN A 450 -13.24 22.77 -26.40
CA ASN A 450 -14.39 22.18 -27.12
C ASN A 450 -15.27 21.26 -26.24
N GLY A 451 -15.09 21.30 -24.90
CA GLY A 451 -15.92 20.57 -23.95
C GLY A 451 -15.58 19.06 -23.80
N GLN A 452 -14.46 18.60 -24.36
CA GLN A 452 -14.03 17.21 -24.21
C GLN A 452 -13.23 17.01 -22.93
N ASN A 453 -13.42 15.86 -22.29
CA ASN A 453 -12.69 15.47 -21.09
C ASN A 453 -11.22 15.16 -21.45
N VAL A 454 -10.30 15.74 -20.68
CA VAL A 454 -8.87 15.46 -20.76
C VAL A 454 -8.42 14.85 -19.43
N TYR A 455 -7.72 13.74 -19.50
CA TYR A 455 -7.22 12.98 -18.34
C TYR A 455 -5.72 13.23 -18.17
N PRO A 456 -5.31 14.17 -17.29
CA PRO A 456 -3.92 14.56 -17.13
C PRO A 456 -2.98 13.39 -16.86
N GLU A 457 -3.42 12.43 -16.03
CA GLU A 457 -2.61 11.31 -15.62
C GLU A 457 -2.18 10.42 -16.79
N GLU A 458 -3.04 10.25 -17.81
CA GLU A 458 -2.67 9.49 -19.02
C GLU A 458 -1.59 10.20 -19.85
N ILE A 459 -1.67 11.54 -19.89
CA ILE A 459 -0.71 12.37 -20.61
C ILE A 459 0.62 12.38 -19.87
N GLU A 460 0.58 12.51 -18.53
CA GLU A 460 1.76 12.51 -17.66
C GLU A 460 2.53 11.20 -17.71
N VAL A 461 1.84 10.08 -17.78
CA VAL A 461 2.49 8.77 -17.95
C VAL A 461 3.33 8.74 -19.23
N LYS A 462 2.79 9.26 -20.34
CA LYS A 462 3.51 9.34 -21.63
C LYS A 462 4.65 10.35 -21.57
N LEU A 463 4.43 11.49 -20.94
CA LEU A 463 5.45 12.54 -20.82
C LEU A 463 6.62 12.09 -19.95
N ASN A 464 6.33 11.44 -18.80
CA ASN A 464 7.35 10.93 -17.88
C ASN A 464 8.21 9.79 -18.46
N ALA A 465 7.77 9.15 -19.54
CA ALA A 465 8.54 8.16 -20.27
C ALA A 465 9.58 8.77 -21.24
N LEU A 466 9.50 10.10 -21.50
CA LEU A 466 10.42 10.77 -22.40
C LEU A 466 11.74 11.16 -21.71
N PRO A 467 12.84 11.32 -22.48
CA PRO A 467 14.18 11.57 -21.93
C PRO A 467 14.25 12.80 -21.01
N TYR A 468 15.08 12.69 -19.96
CA TYR A 468 15.41 13.75 -19.01
C TYR A 468 14.23 14.28 -18.19
N ILE A 469 13.13 13.56 -18.06
CA ILE A 469 11.99 13.89 -17.21
C ILE A 469 11.97 12.98 -15.99
N SER A 470 11.94 13.56 -14.81
CA SER A 470 11.80 12.85 -13.53
C SER A 470 10.33 12.68 -13.16
N GLU A 471 9.57 13.78 -13.22
CA GLU A 471 8.13 13.80 -12.97
C GLU A 471 7.49 15.01 -13.66
N SER A 472 6.22 14.87 -13.98
CA SER A 472 5.45 15.97 -14.57
C SER A 472 4.01 15.99 -14.08
N ILE A 473 3.37 17.16 -14.18
CA ILE A 473 1.93 17.34 -14.02
C ILE A 473 1.40 18.22 -15.14
N ILE A 474 0.21 17.88 -15.63
CA ILE A 474 -0.50 18.69 -16.60
C ILE A 474 -1.51 19.56 -15.85
N VAL A 475 -1.44 20.86 -16.09
CA VAL A 475 -2.32 21.87 -15.51
C VAL A 475 -3.03 22.64 -16.60
N GLN A 476 -4.16 23.26 -16.26
CA GLN A 476 -4.86 24.15 -17.16
C GLN A 476 -4.55 25.60 -16.81
N ARG A 477 -4.12 26.38 -17.79
CA ARG A 477 -3.87 27.82 -17.70
C ARG A 477 -4.78 28.53 -18.70
N GLY A 478 -5.94 28.99 -18.23
CA GLY A 478 -7.00 29.50 -19.13
C GLY A 478 -7.55 28.38 -20.01
N GLU A 479 -7.47 28.51 -21.31
CA GLU A 479 -7.90 27.47 -22.27
C GLU A 479 -6.79 26.53 -22.72
N ARG A 480 -5.57 26.67 -22.17
CA ARG A 480 -4.38 25.90 -22.59
C ARG A 480 -3.99 24.87 -21.55
N PHE A 481 -3.46 23.75 -22.02
CA PHE A 481 -2.80 22.77 -21.17
C PHE A 481 -1.30 23.01 -21.17
N VAL A 482 -0.73 23.07 -19.97
CA VAL A 482 0.70 23.34 -19.74
C VAL A 482 1.28 22.18 -18.94
N ALA A 483 2.45 21.70 -19.35
CA ALA A 483 3.19 20.70 -18.62
C ALA A 483 4.17 21.36 -17.63
N LEU A 484 3.98 21.14 -16.33
CA LEU A 484 5.01 21.45 -15.33
C LEU A 484 5.93 20.22 -15.25
N VAL A 485 7.23 20.43 -15.44
CA VAL A 485 8.19 19.32 -15.58
C VAL A 485 9.36 19.48 -14.60
N VAL A 486 9.64 18.45 -13.83
CA VAL A 486 10.86 18.30 -13.03
C VAL A 486 11.87 17.50 -13.84
N PRO A 487 13.01 18.10 -14.24
CA PRO A 487 14.04 17.40 -14.98
C PRO A 487 14.72 16.29 -14.15
N ASN A 488 15.23 15.26 -14.82
CA ASN A 488 16.03 14.22 -14.19
C ASN A 488 17.49 14.68 -14.06
N ALA A 489 17.84 15.21 -12.88
CA ALA A 489 19.16 15.80 -12.60
C ALA A 489 20.31 14.80 -12.83
N ASP A 490 20.13 13.53 -12.49
CA ASP A 490 21.15 12.50 -12.63
C ASP A 490 21.45 12.22 -14.12
N GLN A 491 20.41 12.09 -14.94
CA GLN A 491 20.59 11.91 -16.40
C GLN A 491 21.24 13.13 -17.04
N LEU A 492 20.84 14.34 -16.62
CA LEU A 492 21.43 15.59 -17.13
C LEU A 492 22.92 15.69 -16.78
N ALA A 493 23.29 15.35 -15.56
CA ALA A 493 24.70 15.38 -15.13
C ALA A 493 25.54 14.33 -15.86
N ASN A 494 25.03 13.10 -16.00
CA ASN A 494 25.72 12.01 -16.66
C ASN A 494 25.98 12.30 -18.16
N ASP A 495 25.03 12.96 -18.82
CA ASP A 495 25.11 13.24 -20.27
C ASP A 495 25.65 14.64 -20.57
N GLY A 496 25.98 15.44 -19.55
CA GLY A 496 26.55 16.78 -19.70
C GLY A 496 25.60 17.78 -20.38
N ILE A 497 24.28 17.67 -20.14
CA ILE A 497 23.28 18.48 -20.81
C ILE A 497 23.19 19.87 -20.18
N SER A 498 23.39 20.92 -20.98
CA SER A 498 23.22 22.29 -20.53
C SER A 498 21.73 22.70 -20.44
N ALA A 499 21.41 23.72 -19.65
CA ALA A 499 20.04 24.27 -19.54
C ALA A 499 19.45 24.68 -20.92
N LYS A 500 20.29 25.24 -21.80
CA LYS A 500 19.86 25.59 -23.17
C LYS A 500 19.52 24.35 -24.01
N THR A 501 20.35 23.32 -23.91
CA THR A 501 20.12 22.04 -24.59
C THR A 501 18.89 21.34 -24.03
N LEU A 502 18.70 21.37 -22.71
CA LEU A 502 17.52 20.80 -22.05
C LEU A 502 16.22 21.39 -22.60
N ARG A 503 16.17 22.72 -22.78
CA ARG A 503 14.96 23.38 -23.32
C ARG A 503 14.60 22.87 -24.71
N VAL A 504 15.59 22.71 -25.58
CA VAL A 504 15.39 22.15 -26.94
C VAL A 504 14.91 20.68 -26.87
N ILE A 505 15.44 19.91 -25.92
CA ILE A 505 15.01 18.52 -25.70
C ILE A 505 13.55 18.51 -25.25
N MET A 506 13.16 19.39 -24.32
CA MET A 506 11.77 19.47 -23.83
C MET A 506 10.81 19.89 -24.93
N GLU A 507 11.16 20.85 -25.77
CA GLU A 507 10.35 21.22 -26.95
C GLU A 507 10.09 19.99 -27.83
N LYS A 508 11.13 19.19 -28.11
CA LYS A 508 11.01 17.94 -28.87
C LYS A 508 10.19 16.88 -28.14
N ASN A 509 10.32 16.78 -26.81
CA ASN A 509 9.52 15.88 -26.01
C ASN A 509 8.03 16.24 -26.10
N ILE A 510 7.68 17.52 -26.00
CA ILE A 510 6.28 18.00 -26.15
C ILE A 510 5.76 17.72 -27.56
N GLU A 511 6.56 17.95 -28.61
CA GLU A 511 6.18 17.58 -30.00
C GLU A 511 5.90 16.08 -30.12
N THR A 512 6.79 15.26 -29.54
CA THR A 512 6.65 13.78 -29.53
C THR A 512 5.40 13.37 -28.79
N LEU A 513 5.15 13.92 -27.60
CA LEU A 513 3.94 13.69 -26.82
C LEU A 513 2.69 14.04 -27.61
N ASN A 514 2.66 15.24 -28.18
CA ASN A 514 1.50 15.77 -28.94
C ASN A 514 1.17 14.92 -30.18
N SER A 515 2.15 14.23 -30.75
CA SER A 515 1.91 13.25 -31.83
C SER A 515 1.21 11.97 -31.37
N GLN A 516 1.20 11.69 -30.07
CA GLN A 516 0.68 10.46 -29.45
C GLN A 516 -0.64 10.65 -28.70
N ILE A 517 -1.13 11.88 -28.61
CA ILE A 517 -2.35 12.24 -27.88
C ILE A 517 -3.35 12.94 -28.82
N PRO A 518 -4.66 12.89 -28.50
CA PRO A 518 -5.68 13.57 -29.31
C PRO A 518 -5.45 15.08 -29.41
N SER A 519 -5.83 15.68 -30.53
CA SER A 519 -5.64 17.11 -30.79
C SER A 519 -6.26 18.04 -29.76
N TYR A 520 -7.36 17.65 -29.16
CA TYR A 520 -8.05 18.40 -28.11
C TYR A 520 -7.36 18.38 -26.75
N SER A 521 -6.39 17.50 -26.55
CA SER A 521 -5.63 17.33 -25.30
C SER A 521 -4.16 17.75 -25.43
N GLN A 522 -3.75 18.32 -26.57
CA GLN A 522 -2.37 18.70 -26.82
C GLN A 522 -1.86 19.75 -25.85
N ILE A 523 -0.61 19.58 -25.45
CA ILE A 523 0.11 20.47 -24.56
C ILE A 523 0.67 21.64 -25.37
N SER A 524 0.33 22.84 -24.95
CA SER A 524 0.68 24.08 -25.67
C SER A 524 2.00 24.68 -25.19
N ASP A 525 2.41 24.41 -23.97
CA ASP A 525 3.63 24.97 -23.37
C ASP A 525 4.13 24.08 -22.23
N PHE A 526 5.35 24.34 -21.76
CA PHE A 526 5.91 23.68 -20.59
C PHE A 526 6.69 24.64 -19.70
N GLU A 527 6.69 24.36 -18.41
CA GLU A 527 7.45 25.07 -17.39
C GLU A 527 8.39 24.09 -16.71
N LEU A 528 9.68 24.42 -16.63
CA LEU A 528 10.67 23.64 -15.87
C LEU A 528 10.69 24.12 -14.42
N THR A 529 10.70 23.19 -13.49
CA THR A 529 10.87 23.44 -12.06
C THR A 529 12.08 22.66 -11.54
N ASP A 530 12.90 23.31 -10.73
CA ASP A 530 14.09 22.71 -10.15
C ASP A 530 13.76 21.89 -8.87
N GLU A 531 12.60 22.14 -8.28
CA GLU A 531 12.16 21.44 -7.07
C GLU A 531 11.16 20.33 -7.38
N PRO A 532 11.29 19.15 -6.72
CA PRO A 532 10.28 18.10 -6.81
C PRO A 532 8.91 18.60 -6.36
N PHE A 533 7.85 18.08 -6.98
CA PHE A 533 6.49 18.43 -6.57
C PHE A 533 6.22 18.01 -5.12
N ALA A 534 5.48 18.86 -4.39
CA ALA A 534 5.03 18.54 -3.04
C ALA A 534 4.12 17.29 -3.06
N LYS A 535 4.45 16.32 -2.22
CA LYS A 535 3.76 15.02 -2.17
C LYS A 535 3.04 14.82 -0.86
N THR A 536 2.02 14.00 -0.92
CA THR A 536 1.38 13.44 0.29
C THR A 536 2.34 12.44 0.93
N PRO A 537 2.14 12.06 2.21
CA PRO A 537 2.90 10.98 2.84
C PRO A 537 2.87 9.64 2.08
N LYS A 538 1.90 9.45 1.19
CA LYS A 538 1.76 8.28 0.30
C LYS A 538 2.50 8.43 -1.04
N GLY A 539 3.22 9.54 -1.26
CA GLY A 539 3.98 9.80 -2.48
C GLY A 539 3.18 10.40 -3.65
N SER A 540 1.86 10.62 -3.51
CA SER A 540 1.05 11.26 -4.56
C SER A 540 1.29 12.77 -4.59
N ILE A 541 1.41 13.37 -5.77
CA ILE A 541 1.59 14.81 -5.94
C ILE A 541 0.34 15.57 -5.44
N LYS A 542 0.56 16.63 -4.68
CA LYS A 542 -0.51 17.54 -4.20
C LYS A 542 -0.89 18.51 -5.31
N ARG A 543 -1.62 18.05 -6.33
CA ARG A 543 -1.98 18.81 -7.53
C ARG A 543 -2.63 20.17 -7.24
N PHE A 544 -3.44 20.24 -6.18
CA PHE A 544 -4.12 21.48 -5.77
C PHE A 544 -3.19 22.65 -5.43
N LEU A 545 -1.89 22.41 -5.29
CA LEU A 545 -0.89 23.45 -5.08
C LEU A 545 -0.41 24.08 -6.40
N TYR A 546 -0.74 23.48 -7.54
CA TYR A 546 -0.20 23.83 -8.86
C TYR A 546 -1.30 24.17 -9.88
N SER A 547 -2.57 23.84 -9.57
CA SER A 547 -3.75 24.13 -10.41
C SER A 547 -4.20 25.58 -10.35
#